data_0e58cbeac9af5a792a5ee603453c8883
#
_entry.id   0e58cbeac9af5a792a5ee603453c8883
#
_cell.length_a   1.000
_cell.length_b   1.000
_cell.length_c   1.000
_cell.angle_alpha   90.00
_cell.angle_beta   90.00
_cell.angle_gamma   90.00
#
_symmetry.space_group_name_H-M   'P 1'
#
loop_
_entity.id
_entity.type
_entity.pdbx_description
1 polymer ?
#
loop_
_entity_poly.entity_id
_entity_poly.type
_entity_poly.pdbx_seq_one_letter_code
_entity_poly.pdbx_strand_id
1 'polypeptide(L)'
;MAENKDHLWKSPEEAPEKIEDLVKGGSHPVGIDVGTSKVVVSRRGGKDVACASQLNAFIPVPYSPVTERTIQQQSDIHYYRDGDEIVIFGPATERYANMFNAEARRPMAEGLLNPREKQAWPVLEAIVQSLVPKPRSSSEVLAFSVPAAPPGHEAQLTYHEASL
;
A
#
# COMPACT_ATOMS: atom_id res chain seq x y z
N MET A 1 -12.25 8.95 -36.53
CA MET A 1 -12.59 8.93 -35.10
C MET A 1 -11.86 7.76 -34.49
N ALA A 2 -10.75 8.02 -33.83
CA ALA A 2 -9.99 6.97 -33.16
C ALA A 2 -10.62 6.77 -31.76
N GLU A 3 -11.12 5.57 -31.51
CA GLU A 3 -11.55 5.15 -30.18
C GLU A 3 -10.34 5.19 -29.25
N ASN A 4 -10.40 6.13 -28.31
CA ASN A 4 -9.49 6.20 -27.18
C ASN A 4 -9.87 5.04 -26.25
N LYS A 5 -9.18 3.92 -26.36
CA LYS A 5 -9.29 2.80 -25.42
C LYS A 5 -8.45 3.13 -24.20
N ASP A 6 -9.01 3.90 -23.29
CA ASP A 6 -8.49 4.10 -21.95
C ASP A 6 -8.62 2.80 -21.13
N HIS A 7 -7.68 1.88 -21.32
CA HIS A 7 -7.49 0.77 -20.41
C HIS A 7 -6.55 1.19 -19.27
N LEU A 8 -7.00 2.16 -18.48
CA LEU A 8 -6.26 2.66 -17.32
C LEU A 8 -6.43 1.80 -16.05
N TRP A 9 -7.32 0.80 -16.09
CA TRP A 9 -7.58 -0.05 -14.93
C TRP A 9 -7.59 -1.52 -15.34
N LYS A 10 -6.57 -2.23 -14.95
CA LYS A 10 -6.69 -3.67 -14.76
C LYS A 10 -7.39 -3.92 -13.44
N SER A 11 -8.25 -4.93 -13.38
CA SER A 11 -8.88 -5.32 -12.13
C SER A 11 -7.82 -5.60 -11.06
N PRO A 12 -8.14 -5.46 -9.76
CA PRO A 12 -7.20 -5.80 -8.69
C PRO A 12 -6.64 -7.22 -8.78
N GLU A 13 -7.36 -8.13 -9.44
CA GLU A 13 -6.96 -9.51 -9.70
C GLU A 13 -5.92 -9.64 -10.84
N GLU A 14 -5.84 -8.62 -11.71
CA GLU A 14 -4.89 -8.56 -12.83
C GLU A 14 -3.76 -7.55 -12.62
N ALA A 15 -3.78 -6.81 -11.49
CA ALA A 15 -2.71 -5.87 -11.19
C ALA A 15 -1.42 -6.67 -10.90
N PRO A 16 -0.32 -6.40 -11.59
CA PRO A 16 0.93 -7.05 -11.31
C PRO A 16 1.37 -6.71 -9.88
N GLU A 17 1.93 -7.67 -9.18
CA GLU A 17 2.37 -7.55 -7.79
C GLU A 17 3.40 -6.44 -7.56
N LYS A 18 4.11 -6.02 -8.61
CA LYS A 18 5.13 -4.96 -8.53
C LYS A 18 5.11 -4.07 -9.74
N ILE A 19 5.21 -2.77 -9.54
CA ILE A 19 5.37 -1.77 -10.60
C ILE A 19 6.59 -2.04 -11.49
N GLU A 20 7.64 -2.67 -10.95
CA GLU A 20 8.83 -3.06 -11.72
C GLU A 20 8.49 -3.97 -12.90
N ASP A 21 7.47 -4.82 -12.76
CA ASP A 21 7.00 -5.70 -13.82
C ASP A 21 6.24 -4.95 -14.91
N LEU A 22 5.71 -3.78 -14.58
CA LEU A 22 4.93 -2.93 -15.48
C LEU A 22 5.78 -1.97 -16.31
N VAL A 23 6.95 -1.58 -15.82
CA VAL A 23 7.75 -0.54 -16.43
C VAL A 23 9.17 -1.01 -16.66
N LYS A 24 9.38 -1.73 -17.74
CA LYS A 24 10.73 -2.06 -18.22
C LYS A 24 11.37 -0.83 -18.85
N GLY A 25 12.24 -0.17 -18.07
CA GLY A 25 13.16 0.84 -18.56
C GLY A 25 12.69 2.28 -18.39
N GLY A 26 13.52 3.11 -17.82
CA GLY A 26 13.39 4.55 -17.71
C GLY A 26 13.28 5.06 -16.27
N SER A 27 13.93 6.17 -15.99
CA SER A 27 13.85 6.91 -14.72
C SER A 27 12.67 7.89 -14.77
N HIS A 28 11.44 7.35 -14.89
CA HIS A 28 10.26 8.19 -14.81
C HIS A 28 9.81 8.36 -13.36
N PRO A 29 9.28 9.53 -12.99
CA PRO A 29 8.72 9.76 -11.68
C PRO A 29 7.67 8.70 -11.30
N VAL A 30 7.62 8.39 -10.00
CA VAL A 30 6.59 7.54 -9.41
C VAL A 30 5.54 8.44 -8.76
N GLY A 31 4.28 8.22 -9.08
CA GLY A 31 3.16 8.84 -8.37
C GLY A 31 2.58 7.86 -7.36
N ILE A 32 2.24 8.35 -6.16
CA ILE A 32 1.57 7.57 -5.14
C ILE A 32 0.35 8.31 -4.60
N ASP A 33 -0.75 7.58 -4.48
CA ASP A 33 -1.97 8.03 -3.81
C ASP A 33 -2.24 7.14 -2.61
N VAL A 34 -2.21 7.74 -1.42
CA VAL A 34 -2.39 7.05 -0.15
C VAL A 34 -3.82 7.28 0.33
N GLY A 35 -4.72 6.43 -0.13
CA GLY A 35 -6.13 6.49 0.25
C GLY A 35 -6.47 5.64 1.47
N THR A 36 -7.63 5.90 2.09
CA THR A 36 -8.12 5.13 3.25
C THR A 36 -8.32 3.65 2.94
N SER A 37 -8.78 3.32 1.74
CA SER A 37 -9.09 1.94 1.36
C SER A 37 -7.98 1.26 0.58
N LYS A 38 -7.26 2.00 -0.25
CA LYS A 38 -6.20 1.48 -1.12
C LYS A 38 -5.05 2.47 -1.21
N VAL A 39 -3.86 1.94 -1.39
CA VAL A 39 -2.69 2.68 -1.87
C VAL A 39 -2.54 2.37 -3.35
N VAL A 40 -2.43 3.42 -4.16
CA VAL A 40 -2.25 3.31 -5.61
C VAL A 40 -0.91 3.91 -5.98
N VAL A 41 -0.13 3.18 -6.77
CA VAL A 41 1.14 3.66 -7.28
C VAL A 41 1.10 3.66 -8.80
N SER A 42 1.60 4.69 -9.42
CA SER A 42 1.65 4.86 -10.86
C SER A 42 3.04 5.21 -11.36
N ARG A 43 3.37 4.74 -12.54
CA ARG A 43 4.61 5.09 -13.24
C ARG A 43 4.38 5.18 -14.73
N ARG A 44 4.96 6.19 -15.35
CA ARG A 44 4.93 6.33 -16.80
C ARG A 44 5.92 5.37 -17.46
N GLY A 45 5.46 4.59 -18.43
CA GLY A 45 6.25 3.70 -19.26
C GLY A 45 6.15 4.13 -20.74
N GLY A 46 7.03 5.02 -21.19
CA GLY A 46 6.93 5.57 -22.53
C GLY A 46 5.69 6.46 -22.74
N LYS A 47 4.73 6.01 -23.54
CA LYS A 47 3.46 6.73 -23.78
C LYS A 47 2.34 6.33 -22.81
N ASP A 48 2.50 5.21 -22.13
CA ASP A 48 1.48 4.64 -21.26
C ASP A 48 1.79 4.90 -19.79
N VAL A 49 0.76 4.84 -18.94
CA VAL A 49 0.88 4.90 -17.48
C VAL A 49 0.50 3.53 -16.94
N ALA A 50 1.42 2.94 -16.21
CA ALA A 50 1.18 1.72 -15.48
C ALA A 50 0.77 2.06 -14.04
N CYS A 51 -0.23 1.34 -13.50
CA CYS A 51 -0.71 1.50 -12.15
C CYS A 51 -0.75 0.15 -11.42
N ALA A 52 -0.37 0.15 -10.15
CA ALA A 52 -0.59 -0.95 -9.23
C ALA A 52 -1.33 -0.43 -7.99
N SER A 53 -2.17 -1.26 -7.41
CA SER A 53 -2.88 -0.89 -6.19
C SER A 53 -2.88 -2.03 -5.19
N GLN A 54 -2.89 -1.68 -3.91
CA GLN A 54 -2.94 -2.62 -2.81
C GLN A 54 -3.95 -2.16 -1.77
N LEU A 55 -4.60 -3.11 -1.11
CA LEU A 55 -5.51 -2.83 0.00
C LEU A 55 -4.73 -2.15 1.13
N ASN A 56 -5.23 -1.00 1.60
CA ASN A 56 -4.67 -0.29 2.75
C ASN A 56 -5.33 -0.82 4.04
N ALA A 57 -5.00 -2.05 4.38
CA ALA A 57 -5.51 -2.73 5.55
C ALA A 57 -4.51 -3.75 6.09
N PHE A 58 -4.67 -4.14 7.34
CA PHE A 58 -3.84 -5.13 8.01
C PHE A 58 -4.60 -5.86 9.12
N ILE A 59 -4.05 -6.99 9.56
CA ILE A 59 -4.47 -7.68 10.78
C ILE A 59 -3.25 -8.02 11.64
N PRO A 60 -3.26 -7.71 12.93
CA PRO A 60 -2.32 -8.28 13.88
C PRO A 60 -2.83 -9.66 14.30
N VAL A 61 -1.95 -10.64 14.28
CA VAL A 61 -2.22 -11.99 14.81
C VAL A 61 -1.13 -12.36 15.81
N PRO A 62 -1.45 -13.08 16.89
CA PRO A 62 -0.44 -13.51 17.85
C PRO A 62 0.65 -14.33 17.17
N TYR A 63 1.90 -14.03 17.53
CA TYR A 63 3.03 -14.80 17.04
C TYR A 63 3.01 -16.21 17.63
N SER A 64 3.19 -17.19 16.77
CA SER A 64 3.64 -18.51 17.15
C SER A 64 4.51 -19.09 16.02
N PRO A 65 5.44 -20.01 16.32
CA PRO A 65 6.22 -20.67 15.28
C PRO A 65 5.35 -21.41 14.24
N VAL A 66 4.16 -21.86 14.66
CA VAL A 66 3.20 -22.51 13.76
C VAL A 66 2.55 -21.50 12.85
N THR A 67 2.08 -20.36 13.40
CA THR A 67 1.48 -19.27 12.63
C THR A 67 2.47 -18.76 11.58
N GLU A 68 3.71 -18.46 11.98
CA GLU A 68 4.72 -17.96 11.06
C GLU A 68 5.03 -18.96 9.94
N ARG A 69 5.19 -20.24 10.30
CA ARG A 69 5.47 -21.30 9.32
C ARG A 69 4.31 -21.47 8.32
N THR A 70 3.06 -21.34 8.81
CA THR A 70 1.87 -21.39 7.95
C THR A 70 1.84 -20.23 6.96
N ILE A 71 2.18 -19.03 7.42
CA ILE A 71 2.25 -17.83 6.58
C ILE A 71 3.38 -17.96 5.53
N GLN A 72 4.56 -18.42 5.94
CA GLN A 72 5.71 -18.59 5.04
C GLN A 72 5.49 -19.60 3.91
N GLN A 73 4.56 -20.54 4.08
CA GLN A 73 4.18 -21.49 3.04
C GLN A 73 3.30 -20.86 1.94
N GLN A 74 2.83 -19.63 2.15
CA GLN A 74 1.99 -18.92 1.21
C GLN A 74 2.82 -17.82 0.51
N SER A 75 2.89 -17.88 -0.80
CA SER A 75 3.68 -16.93 -1.60
C SER A 75 3.05 -15.55 -1.77
N ASP A 76 1.78 -15.41 -1.41
CA ASP A 76 0.95 -14.21 -1.67
C ASP A 76 0.68 -13.37 -0.42
N ILE A 77 1.38 -13.67 0.71
CA ILE A 77 1.19 -12.94 1.95
C ILE A 77 2.34 -11.97 2.20
N HIS A 78 1.97 -10.71 2.38
CA HIS A 78 2.87 -9.71 2.93
C HIS A 78 2.69 -9.64 4.45
N TYR A 79 3.78 -9.76 5.18
CA TYR A 79 3.76 -9.66 6.64
C TYR A 79 5.10 -9.18 7.18
N TYR A 80 5.07 -8.68 8.40
CA TYR A 80 6.26 -8.47 9.22
C TYR A 80 5.97 -8.85 10.68
N ARG A 81 7.03 -9.04 11.45
CA ARG A 81 6.92 -9.32 12.87
C ARG A 81 7.14 -8.05 13.68
N ASP A 82 6.23 -7.81 14.63
CA ASP A 82 6.35 -6.73 15.62
C ASP A 82 6.16 -7.31 17.02
N GLY A 83 7.27 -7.51 17.74
CA GLY A 83 7.27 -8.14 19.06
C GLY A 83 6.63 -9.52 19.06
N ASP A 84 5.51 -9.65 19.77
CA ASP A 84 4.75 -10.89 19.92
C ASP A 84 3.58 -10.99 18.92
N GLU A 85 3.57 -10.17 17.89
CA GLU A 85 2.56 -10.19 16.83
C GLU A 85 3.21 -10.38 15.46
N ILE A 86 2.45 -10.98 14.55
CA ILE A 86 2.67 -10.97 13.11
C ILE A 86 1.62 -10.04 12.52
N VAL A 87 2.07 -9.03 11.80
CA VAL A 87 1.19 -8.08 11.10
C VAL A 87 1.11 -8.49 9.64
N ILE A 88 -0.05 -9.00 9.24
CA ILE A 88 -0.35 -9.34 7.83
C ILE A 88 -1.01 -8.12 7.20
N PHE A 89 -0.56 -7.71 6.03
CA PHE A 89 -1.07 -6.51 5.35
C PHE A 89 -1.30 -6.74 3.85
N GLY A 90 -2.03 -5.82 3.23
CA GLY A 90 -2.28 -5.80 1.81
C GLY A 90 -3.38 -6.77 1.34
N PRO A 91 -3.28 -7.36 0.13
CA PRO A 91 -4.39 -8.07 -0.52
C PRO A 91 -4.93 -9.25 0.28
N ALA A 92 -4.06 -9.94 1.01
CA ALA A 92 -4.43 -11.13 1.78
C ALA A 92 -5.17 -10.82 3.08
N THR A 93 -5.21 -9.56 3.52
CA THR A 93 -5.75 -9.16 4.83
C THR A 93 -7.15 -9.68 5.09
N GLU A 94 -8.09 -9.48 4.17
CA GLU A 94 -9.49 -9.89 4.38
C GLU A 94 -9.65 -11.42 4.47
N ARG A 95 -8.92 -12.16 3.64
CA ARG A 95 -8.93 -13.62 3.67
C ARG A 95 -8.40 -14.15 5.00
N TYR A 96 -7.30 -13.59 5.48
CA TYR A 96 -6.68 -14.01 6.74
C TYR A 96 -7.40 -13.47 7.96
N ALA A 97 -8.06 -12.32 7.87
CA ALA A 97 -8.97 -11.84 8.91
C ALA A 97 -10.03 -12.88 9.25
N ASN A 98 -10.67 -13.44 8.23
CA ASN A 98 -11.66 -14.51 8.41
C ASN A 98 -11.03 -15.81 8.97
N MET A 99 -9.84 -16.20 8.47
CA MET A 99 -9.17 -17.43 8.89
C MET A 99 -8.73 -17.37 10.36
N PHE A 100 -8.23 -16.24 10.81
CA PHE A 100 -7.76 -16.05 12.19
C PHE A 100 -8.82 -15.46 13.12
N ASN A 101 -10.05 -15.27 12.62
CA ASN A 101 -11.14 -14.59 13.35
C ASN A 101 -10.66 -13.24 13.94
N ALA A 102 -9.90 -12.49 13.16
CA ALA A 102 -9.34 -11.19 13.51
C ALA A 102 -10.07 -10.07 12.77
N GLU A 103 -10.11 -8.89 13.35
CA GLU A 103 -10.69 -7.71 12.70
C GLU A 103 -9.64 -7.03 11.81
N ALA A 104 -10.02 -6.77 10.55
CA ALA A 104 -9.18 -6.00 9.65
C ALA A 104 -9.18 -4.52 10.07
N ARG A 105 -7.97 -3.99 10.27
CA ARG A 105 -7.73 -2.61 10.69
C ARG A 105 -7.14 -1.80 9.55
N ARG A 106 -7.24 -0.48 9.65
CA ARG A 106 -6.76 0.43 8.60
C ARG A 106 -5.79 1.46 9.18
N PRO A 107 -4.63 1.67 8.51
CA PRO A 107 -3.69 2.72 8.89
C PRO A 107 -4.28 4.13 8.75
N MET A 108 -5.24 4.28 7.83
CA MET A 108 -5.84 5.56 7.49
C MET A 108 -7.29 5.64 7.98
N ALA A 109 -7.69 6.82 8.45
CA ALA A 109 -9.05 7.17 8.80
C ALA A 109 -9.38 8.55 8.21
N GLU A 110 -10.53 8.70 7.57
CA GLU A 110 -11.01 9.96 6.99
C GLU A 110 -10.00 10.64 6.04
N GLY A 111 -9.24 9.84 5.30
CA GLY A 111 -8.22 10.33 4.37
C GLY A 111 -6.86 10.64 5.00
N LEU A 112 -6.74 10.60 6.31
CA LEU A 112 -5.51 10.92 7.04
C LEU A 112 -4.95 9.70 7.78
N LEU A 113 -3.66 9.76 8.10
CA LEU A 113 -3.02 8.75 8.95
C LEU A 113 -3.70 8.73 10.32
N ASN A 114 -4.13 7.53 10.75
CA ASN A 114 -4.91 7.38 11.99
C ASN A 114 -4.00 7.46 13.22
N PRO A 115 -4.03 8.54 14.00
CA PRO A 115 -3.15 8.71 15.15
C PRO A 115 -3.48 7.77 16.32
N ARG A 116 -4.67 7.15 16.30
CA ARG A 116 -5.11 6.18 17.31
C ARG A 116 -4.65 4.76 17.01
N GLU A 117 -4.18 4.53 15.78
CA GLU A 117 -3.71 3.24 15.32
C GLU A 117 -2.18 3.16 15.47
N LYS A 118 -1.71 2.39 16.44
CA LYS A 118 -0.27 2.26 16.72
C LYS A 118 0.52 1.69 15.55
N GLN A 119 -0.11 0.82 14.78
CA GLN A 119 0.48 0.18 13.61
C GLN A 119 0.31 1.01 12.33
N ALA A 120 -0.31 2.21 12.40
CA ALA A 120 -0.62 2.99 11.21
C ALA A 120 0.63 3.27 10.35
N TRP A 121 1.66 3.83 10.96
CA TRP A 121 2.89 4.17 10.26
C TRP A 121 3.66 2.95 9.78
N PRO A 122 4.00 1.95 10.62
CA PRO A 122 4.74 0.77 10.16
C PRO A 122 4.04 0.01 9.04
N VAL A 123 2.72 -0.11 9.11
CA VAL A 123 1.93 -0.79 8.07
C VAL A 123 1.94 0.00 6.77
N LEU A 124 1.74 1.32 6.83
CA LEU A 124 1.74 2.15 5.64
C LEU A 124 3.12 2.12 4.96
N GLU A 125 4.19 2.23 5.74
CA GLU A 125 5.56 2.08 5.24
C GLU A 125 5.76 0.72 4.55
N ALA A 126 5.34 -0.38 5.18
CA ALA A 126 5.45 -1.72 4.60
C ALA A 126 4.65 -1.86 3.29
N ILE A 127 3.44 -1.30 3.23
CA ILE A 127 2.62 -1.28 2.01
C ILE A 127 3.33 -0.50 0.91
N VAL A 128 3.81 0.71 1.20
CA VAL A 128 4.52 1.54 0.23
C VAL A 128 5.76 0.84 -0.28
N GLN A 129 6.58 0.27 0.61
CA GLN A 129 7.78 -0.49 0.24
C GLN A 129 7.48 -1.72 -0.62
N SER A 130 6.30 -2.33 -0.45
CA SER A 130 5.90 -3.47 -1.28
C SER A 130 5.44 -3.06 -2.69
N LEU A 131 4.98 -1.83 -2.86
CA LEU A 131 4.45 -1.29 -4.11
C LEU A 131 5.47 -0.46 -4.89
N VAL A 132 6.27 0.35 -4.17
CA VAL A 132 7.22 1.27 -4.79
C VAL A 132 8.55 0.55 -5.01
N PRO A 133 9.04 0.47 -6.26
CA PRO A 133 10.34 -0.13 -6.53
C PRO A 133 11.46 0.74 -5.94
N LYS A 134 12.58 0.11 -5.63
CA LYS A 134 13.77 0.85 -5.19
C LYS A 134 14.19 1.88 -6.25
N PRO A 135 14.58 3.10 -5.85
CA PRO A 135 15.03 4.10 -6.80
C PRO A 135 16.29 3.61 -7.53
N ARG A 136 16.36 3.86 -8.82
CA ARG A 136 17.52 3.51 -9.66
C ARG A 136 18.63 4.55 -9.58
N SER A 137 18.27 5.77 -9.18
CA SER A 137 19.22 6.86 -8.98
C SER A 137 18.69 7.80 -7.89
N SER A 138 19.61 8.59 -7.31
CA SER A 138 19.28 9.62 -6.32
C SER A 138 18.47 10.79 -6.89
N SER A 139 18.33 10.88 -8.21
CA SER A 139 17.54 11.91 -8.90
C SER A 139 16.11 11.45 -9.25
N GLU A 140 15.74 10.22 -8.91
CA GLU A 140 14.38 9.73 -9.14
C GLU A 140 13.40 10.44 -8.19
N VAL A 141 12.26 10.87 -8.74
CA VAL A 141 11.26 11.66 -8.02
C VAL A 141 10.06 10.79 -7.67
N LEU A 142 9.67 10.85 -6.41
CA LEU A 142 8.38 10.37 -5.93
C LEU A 142 7.46 11.58 -5.73
N ALA A 143 6.28 11.54 -6.30
CA ALA A 143 5.22 12.52 -6.09
C ALA A 143 4.05 11.86 -5.36
N PHE A 144 3.52 12.53 -4.35
CA PHE A 144 2.32 12.07 -3.65
C PHE A 144 1.32 13.20 -3.48
N SER A 145 0.04 12.85 -3.34
CA SER A 145 -1.02 13.78 -3.03
C SER A 145 -1.37 13.73 -1.55
N VAL A 146 -1.70 14.88 -0.99
CA VAL A 146 -2.18 15.02 0.39
C VAL A 146 -3.63 15.51 0.34
N PRO A 147 -4.56 14.91 1.09
CA PRO A 147 -5.94 15.35 1.13
C PRO A 147 -6.06 16.72 1.78
N ALA A 148 -7.15 17.41 1.53
CA ALA A 148 -7.51 18.59 2.30
C ALA A 148 -7.85 18.18 3.75
N ALA A 149 -7.43 18.99 4.72
CA ALA A 149 -7.80 18.76 6.11
C ALA A 149 -9.31 18.87 6.30
N PRO A 150 -9.95 17.89 6.95
CA PRO A 150 -11.31 18.08 7.41
C PRO A 150 -11.37 19.27 8.40
N PRO A 151 -12.46 20.06 8.42
CA PRO A 151 -12.59 21.16 9.36
C PRO A 151 -12.36 20.72 10.82
N GLY A 152 -11.47 21.41 11.52
CA GLY A 152 -11.10 21.08 12.91
C GLY A 152 -10.07 19.96 13.07
N HIS A 153 -9.50 19.44 11.98
CA HIS A 153 -8.51 18.36 11.98
C HIS A 153 -7.16 18.78 11.36
N GLU A 154 -6.84 20.06 11.35
CA GLU A 154 -5.62 20.61 10.74
C GLU A 154 -4.33 20.04 11.34
N ALA A 155 -4.32 19.76 12.64
CA ALA A 155 -3.18 19.14 13.32
C ALA A 155 -2.91 17.70 12.83
N GLN A 156 -3.97 16.97 12.46
CA GLN A 156 -3.84 15.62 11.90
C GLN A 156 -3.27 15.68 10.49
N LEU A 157 -3.63 16.68 9.68
CA LEU A 157 -3.04 16.89 8.37
C LEU A 157 -1.53 17.14 8.48
N THR A 158 -1.10 18.01 9.40
CA THR A 158 0.32 18.28 9.64
C THR A 158 1.07 16.99 10.02
N TYR A 159 0.48 16.17 10.89
CA TYR A 159 1.06 14.86 11.23
C TYR A 159 1.16 13.94 10.01
N HIS A 160 0.11 13.87 9.21
CA HIS A 160 0.08 13.07 7.99
C HIS A 160 1.16 13.51 6.97
N GLU A 161 1.25 14.81 6.68
CA GLU A 161 2.25 15.38 5.79
C GLU A 161 3.69 15.13 6.26
N ALA A 162 3.93 15.24 7.57
CA ALA A 162 5.25 15.00 8.14
C ALA A 162 5.65 13.50 8.15
N SER A 163 4.65 12.61 8.01
CA SER A 163 4.86 11.16 8.06
C SER A 163 5.07 10.54 6.68
N LEU A 164 4.53 11.13 5.63
CA LEU A 164 4.70 10.69 4.24
C LEU A 164 5.97 11.24 3.61
#